data_a6cc87bf8eb94888d12053160abe1003
#
_entry.id   a6cc87bf8eb94888d12053160abe1003
#
_cell.length_a   1.000
_cell.length_b   1.000
_cell.length_c   1.000
_cell.angle_alpha   90.00
_cell.angle_beta   90.00
_cell.angle_gamma   90.00
#
_symmetry.space_group_name_H-M   'P 1'
#
loop_
_entity.id
_entity.type
_entity.pdbx_description
1 polymer ?
#
loop_
_entity_poly.entity_id
_entity_poly.type
_entity_poly.pdbx_seq_one_letter_code
_entity_poly.pdbx_strand_id
1 'polypeptide(L)'
;MGNVEKVRMVKEALTEAINEVCKEKEKYSTFENAFIRNRDLPLPKLIEDILLFENKSIEKSLLGNHQFSKTTPSAAAFVRQRNKLKPEAFEHIFNSFNSKTSGFCTKKFEGYRLLAGDGTDVNIYLNPNDEETYISEYGKRGFNLLHVNTLYDFENQIYTDVTISGKRKTSERRELNAMADRAELNEPTILILDRGYEGLNVFAHLIKDGFYFLIRLKDTDSNGVSAGYKDCGEAFDVDFDKIIRRYTPYHAENRDEYKVINDNTTFDFLKEAGDEFPMQFRIVRFQLDNGNYECLATNLSRGTFLLRNSKLYMPEDGE
;
A
#
# COMPACT_ATOMS: atom_id res chain seq x y z
N MET A 1 20.77 2.19 -20.24
CA MET A 1 19.59 2.06 -21.13
C MET A 1 19.04 3.45 -21.43
N GLY A 2 18.81 3.80 -22.69
CA GLY A 2 18.27 5.11 -23.07
C GLY A 2 16.78 5.26 -22.72
N ASN A 3 16.30 6.50 -22.47
CA ASN A 3 14.89 6.74 -22.09
C ASN A 3 13.89 6.18 -23.13
N VAL A 4 14.21 6.27 -24.43
CA VAL A 4 13.35 5.77 -25.51
C VAL A 4 13.20 4.24 -25.43
N GLU A 5 14.29 3.53 -25.16
CA GLU A 5 14.29 2.08 -25.03
C GLU A 5 13.48 1.64 -23.79
N LYS A 6 13.66 2.33 -22.66
CA LYS A 6 12.87 2.06 -21.44
C LYS A 6 11.35 2.25 -21.69
N VAL A 7 10.96 3.33 -22.37
CA VAL A 7 9.54 3.58 -22.72
C VAL A 7 8.98 2.46 -23.63
N ARG A 8 9.77 1.99 -24.60
CA ARG A 8 9.36 0.88 -25.48
C ARG A 8 9.12 -0.38 -24.67
N MET A 9 10.07 -0.76 -23.81
CA MET A 9 9.99 -1.98 -23.00
C MET A 9 8.80 -1.94 -22.02
N VAL A 10 8.52 -0.78 -21.40
CA VAL A 10 7.35 -0.60 -20.52
C VAL A 10 6.04 -0.78 -21.30
N LYS A 11 5.95 -0.23 -22.52
CA LYS A 11 4.78 -0.42 -23.39
C LYS A 11 4.62 -1.88 -23.83
N GLU A 12 5.70 -2.55 -24.19
CA GLU A 12 5.71 -3.97 -24.55
C GLU A 12 5.23 -4.83 -23.36
N ALA A 13 5.74 -4.57 -22.15
CA ALA A 13 5.32 -5.27 -20.94
C ALA A 13 3.81 -5.12 -20.65
N LEU A 14 3.27 -3.91 -20.79
CA LEU A 14 1.83 -3.67 -20.62
C LEU A 14 1.02 -4.38 -21.71
N THR A 15 1.46 -4.30 -22.97
CA THR A 15 0.79 -4.97 -24.09
C THR A 15 0.77 -6.50 -23.90
N GLU A 16 1.88 -7.08 -23.44
CA GLU A 16 1.95 -8.51 -23.13
C GLU A 16 1.02 -8.90 -21.99
N ALA A 17 0.97 -8.12 -20.89
CA ALA A 17 0.08 -8.38 -19.78
C ALA A 17 -1.41 -8.34 -20.20
N ILE A 18 -1.80 -7.40 -21.07
CA ILE A 18 -3.13 -7.35 -21.68
C ILE A 18 -3.39 -8.58 -22.54
N ASN A 19 -2.42 -9.00 -23.35
CA ASN A 19 -2.53 -10.17 -24.23
C ASN A 19 -2.68 -11.48 -23.43
N GLU A 20 -2.09 -11.60 -22.26
CA GLU A 20 -2.29 -12.75 -21.36
C GLU A 20 -3.74 -12.88 -20.95
N VAL A 21 -4.37 -11.79 -20.49
CA VAL A 21 -5.81 -11.75 -20.19
C VAL A 21 -6.65 -12.13 -21.42
N CYS A 22 -6.27 -11.63 -22.60
CA CYS A 22 -7.01 -11.93 -23.83
C CYS A 22 -6.89 -13.39 -24.26
N LYS A 23 -5.79 -14.06 -23.97
CA LYS A 23 -5.61 -15.50 -24.22
C LYS A 23 -6.48 -16.35 -23.29
N GLU A 24 -6.66 -15.91 -22.05
CA GLU A 24 -7.45 -16.58 -21.00
C GLU A 24 -8.81 -15.88 -20.78
N LYS A 25 -9.40 -15.31 -21.84
CA LYS A 25 -10.61 -14.49 -21.75
C LYS A 25 -11.79 -15.15 -21.05
N GLU A 26 -11.91 -16.48 -21.13
CA GLU A 26 -12.96 -17.26 -20.45
C GLU A 26 -12.88 -17.10 -18.92
N LYS A 27 -11.67 -17.10 -18.36
CA LYS A 27 -11.40 -16.91 -16.93
C LYS A 27 -11.83 -15.52 -16.44
N TYR A 28 -11.60 -14.50 -17.26
CA TYR A 28 -11.85 -13.10 -16.93
C TYR A 28 -13.19 -12.57 -17.44
N SER A 29 -14.05 -13.44 -17.95
CA SER A 29 -15.38 -13.08 -18.44
C SER A 29 -16.48 -13.47 -17.48
N THR A 30 -17.54 -12.63 -17.38
CA THR A 30 -18.73 -12.90 -16.55
C THR A 30 -19.69 -13.90 -17.20
N PHE A 31 -19.55 -14.16 -18.50
CA PHE A 31 -20.39 -15.07 -19.28
C PHE A 31 -19.53 -16.02 -20.12
N GLU A 32 -20.00 -17.24 -20.28
CA GLU A 32 -19.49 -18.13 -21.30
C GLU A 32 -19.68 -17.48 -22.69
N ASN A 33 -18.70 -17.66 -23.57
CA ASN A 33 -18.73 -17.09 -24.91
C ASN A 33 -18.72 -15.55 -25.02
N ALA A 34 -18.29 -14.83 -23.95
CA ALA A 34 -17.99 -13.42 -24.07
C ALA A 34 -16.77 -13.18 -24.99
N PHE A 35 -16.77 -12.05 -25.70
CA PHE A 35 -15.65 -11.60 -26.56
C PHE A 35 -15.27 -12.56 -27.72
N ILE A 36 -16.17 -13.45 -28.16
CA ILE A 36 -15.92 -14.36 -29.28
C ILE A 36 -16.12 -13.64 -30.64
N ARG A 37 -17.13 -12.75 -30.72
CA ARG A 37 -17.44 -12.08 -31.97
C ARG A 37 -16.46 -10.94 -32.22
N ASN A 38 -15.91 -10.87 -33.44
CA ASN A 38 -15.14 -9.72 -33.88
C ASN A 38 -16.08 -8.52 -34.02
N ARG A 39 -15.95 -7.53 -33.12
CA ARG A 39 -16.75 -6.31 -33.06
C ARG A 39 -15.84 -5.10 -33.06
N ASP A 40 -16.42 -3.91 -33.23
CA ASP A 40 -15.68 -2.63 -33.25
C ASP A 40 -14.90 -2.36 -31.94
N LEU A 41 -15.27 -3.01 -30.83
CA LEU A 41 -14.60 -2.94 -29.54
C LEU A 41 -14.16 -4.35 -29.09
N PRO A 42 -13.00 -4.86 -29.59
CA PRO A 42 -12.43 -6.12 -29.14
C PRO A 42 -11.86 -5.99 -27.72
N LEU A 43 -11.67 -7.14 -27.03
CA LEU A 43 -11.24 -7.16 -25.63
C LEU A 43 -9.94 -6.38 -25.35
N PRO A 44 -8.86 -6.50 -26.16
CA PRO A 44 -7.64 -5.69 -25.90
C PRO A 44 -7.97 -4.18 -25.91
N LYS A 45 -8.74 -3.72 -26.91
CA LYS A 45 -9.10 -2.31 -27.01
C LYS A 45 -10.00 -1.82 -25.91
N LEU A 46 -10.92 -2.68 -25.43
CA LEU A 46 -11.75 -2.38 -24.25
C LEU A 46 -10.89 -2.16 -23.01
N ILE A 47 -9.89 -3.03 -22.78
CA ILE A 47 -8.97 -2.91 -21.64
C ILE A 47 -8.14 -1.63 -21.77
N GLU A 48 -7.56 -1.36 -22.94
CA GLU A 48 -6.82 -0.12 -23.20
C GLU A 48 -7.69 1.12 -22.93
N ASP A 49 -8.93 1.15 -23.44
CA ASP A 49 -9.83 2.27 -23.20
C ASP A 49 -10.12 2.49 -21.71
N ILE A 50 -10.28 1.42 -20.91
CA ILE A 50 -10.47 1.53 -19.46
C ILE A 50 -9.22 2.11 -18.78
N LEU A 51 -8.03 1.64 -19.14
CA LEU A 51 -6.76 2.12 -18.59
C LEU A 51 -6.45 3.58 -18.96
N LEU A 52 -6.95 4.04 -20.10
CA LEU A 52 -6.75 5.41 -20.60
C LEU A 52 -7.85 6.38 -20.19
N PHE A 53 -8.82 5.96 -19.38
CA PHE A 53 -9.87 6.87 -18.93
C PHE A 53 -9.31 7.94 -17.99
N GLU A 54 -9.63 9.18 -18.32
CA GLU A 54 -9.36 10.36 -17.53
C GLU A 54 -10.62 10.78 -16.73
N ASN A 55 -10.50 11.85 -15.93
CA ASN A 55 -11.61 12.48 -15.19
C ASN A 55 -12.61 13.20 -16.14
N LYS A 56 -13.11 12.48 -17.16
CA LYS A 56 -14.04 12.95 -18.18
C LYS A 56 -15.25 12.01 -18.27
N SER A 57 -16.31 12.43 -18.97
CA SER A 57 -17.39 11.49 -19.29
C SER A 57 -16.89 10.36 -20.20
N ILE A 58 -17.53 9.18 -20.09
CA ILE A 58 -17.19 8.02 -20.93
C ILE A 58 -17.12 8.39 -22.41
N GLU A 59 -18.11 9.15 -22.90
CA GLU A 59 -18.17 9.58 -24.30
C GLU A 59 -16.97 10.42 -24.72
N LYS A 60 -16.58 11.41 -23.89
CA LYS A 60 -15.41 12.27 -24.17
C LYS A 60 -14.10 11.48 -24.13
N SER A 61 -13.96 10.54 -23.20
CA SER A 61 -12.79 9.68 -23.12
C SER A 61 -12.67 8.78 -24.35
N LEU A 62 -13.77 8.14 -24.75
CA LEU A 62 -13.79 7.31 -25.96
C LEU A 62 -13.48 8.10 -27.23
N LEU A 63 -14.05 9.28 -27.39
CA LEU A 63 -13.74 10.16 -28.53
C LEU A 63 -12.25 10.49 -28.59
N GLY A 64 -11.63 10.81 -27.44
CA GLY A 64 -10.19 11.08 -27.35
C GLY A 64 -9.35 9.85 -27.68
N ASN A 65 -9.63 8.71 -27.05
CA ASN A 65 -8.88 7.46 -27.23
C ASN A 65 -8.95 6.92 -28.67
N HIS A 66 -10.06 7.17 -29.37
CA HIS A 66 -10.28 6.78 -30.76
C HIS A 66 -10.01 7.89 -31.77
N GLN A 67 -9.38 9.00 -31.34
CA GLN A 67 -8.98 10.14 -32.20
C GLN A 67 -10.15 10.70 -33.04
N PHE A 68 -11.36 10.74 -32.45
CA PHE A 68 -12.58 11.22 -33.10
C PHE A 68 -12.96 10.42 -34.37
N SER A 69 -12.56 9.15 -34.43
CA SER A 69 -12.91 8.27 -35.57
C SER A 69 -14.43 8.04 -35.66
N LYS A 70 -14.92 7.81 -36.89
CA LYS A 70 -16.29 7.40 -37.13
C LYS A 70 -16.64 6.02 -36.53
N THR A 71 -15.64 5.22 -36.23
CA THR A 71 -15.77 3.90 -35.58
C THR A 71 -15.68 3.96 -34.07
N THR A 72 -15.65 5.18 -33.47
CA THR A 72 -15.67 5.33 -32.00
C THR A 72 -16.91 4.67 -31.42
N PRO A 73 -16.77 3.73 -30.46
CA PRO A 73 -17.92 3.07 -29.86
C PRO A 73 -18.75 4.06 -29.03
N SER A 74 -20.06 3.88 -29.00
CA SER A 74 -20.91 4.66 -28.11
C SER A 74 -20.66 4.30 -26.63
N ALA A 75 -20.92 5.24 -25.72
CA ALA A 75 -20.85 4.99 -24.27
C ALA A 75 -21.68 3.76 -23.85
N ALA A 76 -22.87 3.58 -24.43
CA ALA A 76 -23.72 2.43 -24.15
C ALA A 76 -23.11 1.11 -24.64
N ALA A 77 -22.45 1.10 -25.80
CA ALA A 77 -21.75 -0.09 -26.30
C ALA A 77 -20.55 -0.43 -25.40
N PHE A 78 -19.77 0.57 -25.01
CA PHE A 78 -18.66 0.41 -24.09
C PHE A 78 -19.10 -0.18 -22.74
N VAL A 79 -20.10 0.40 -22.08
CA VAL A 79 -20.60 -0.09 -20.78
C VAL A 79 -21.08 -1.54 -20.90
N ARG A 80 -21.81 -1.91 -21.98
CA ARG A 80 -22.22 -3.30 -22.19
C ARG A 80 -21.03 -4.26 -22.37
N GLN A 81 -19.95 -3.85 -23.00
CA GLN A 81 -18.76 -4.69 -23.13
C GLN A 81 -17.98 -4.76 -21.82
N ARG A 82 -17.78 -3.61 -21.12
CA ARG A 82 -17.12 -3.56 -19.82
C ARG A 82 -17.78 -4.49 -18.79
N ASN A 83 -19.10 -4.54 -18.74
CA ASN A 83 -19.85 -5.39 -17.81
C ASN A 83 -19.64 -6.90 -18.04
N LYS A 84 -18.99 -7.29 -19.12
CA LYS A 84 -18.62 -8.69 -19.38
C LYS A 84 -17.24 -9.05 -18.83
N LEU A 85 -16.44 -8.06 -18.49
CA LEU A 85 -15.10 -8.24 -17.99
C LEU A 85 -15.12 -8.25 -16.46
N LYS A 86 -14.46 -9.22 -15.85
CA LYS A 86 -14.29 -9.30 -14.40
C LYS A 86 -13.18 -8.37 -13.95
N PRO A 87 -13.29 -7.77 -12.75
CA PRO A 87 -12.23 -6.92 -12.16
C PRO A 87 -10.87 -7.62 -12.03
N GLU A 88 -10.86 -8.93 -11.78
CA GLU A 88 -9.66 -9.76 -11.62
C GLU A 88 -8.74 -9.74 -12.87
N ALA A 89 -9.27 -9.34 -14.03
CA ALA A 89 -8.46 -9.09 -15.22
C ALA A 89 -7.43 -7.98 -15.00
N PHE A 90 -7.81 -6.93 -14.26
CA PHE A 90 -6.91 -5.80 -13.98
C PHE A 90 -5.90 -6.14 -12.90
N GLU A 91 -6.26 -6.95 -11.92
CA GLU A 91 -5.33 -7.51 -10.94
C GLU A 91 -4.24 -8.36 -11.64
N HIS A 92 -4.64 -9.23 -12.58
CA HIS A 92 -3.69 -10.00 -13.37
C HIS A 92 -2.76 -9.08 -14.19
N ILE A 93 -3.33 -8.07 -14.89
CA ILE A 93 -2.53 -7.12 -15.68
C ILE A 93 -1.53 -6.39 -14.78
N PHE A 94 -1.94 -5.93 -13.61
CA PHE A 94 -1.08 -5.25 -12.64
C PHE A 94 0.09 -6.13 -12.19
N ASN A 95 -0.20 -7.37 -11.78
CA ASN A 95 0.80 -8.31 -11.30
C ASN A 95 1.77 -8.75 -12.42
N SER A 96 1.24 -9.07 -13.62
CA SER A 96 2.05 -9.44 -14.78
C SER A 96 2.94 -8.28 -15.24
N PHE A 97 2.40 -7.06 -15.29
CA PHE A 97 3.15 -5.86 -15.63
C PHE A 97 4.30 -5.61 -14.65
N ASN A 98 4.04 -5.68 -13.34
CA ASN A 98 5.06 -5.52 -12.31
C ASN A 98 6.16 -6.58 -12.41
N SER A 99 5.79 -7.84 -12.61
CA SER A 99 6.75 -8.93 -12.81
C SER A 99 7.66 -8.66 -14.02
N LYS A 100 7.10 -8.26 -15.16
CA LYS A 100 7.85 -7.97 -16.41
C LYS A 100 8.73 -6.72 -16.31
N THR A 101 8.34 -5.75 -15.47
CA THR A 101 9.08 -4.49 -15.31
C THR A 101 10.07 -4.52 -14.16
N SER A 102 10.06 -5.52 -13.30
CA SER A 102 10.94 -5.64 -12.13
C SER A 102 12.42 -5.49 -12.47
N GLY A 103 12.87 -6.07 -13.58
CA GLY A 103 14.26 -5.96 -14.07
C GLY A 103 14.67 -4.53 -14.49
N PHE A 104 13.72 -3.60 -14.64
CA PHE A 104 13.99 -2.20 -14.98
C PHE A 104 13.99 -1.29 -13.74
N CYS A 105 13.49 -1.78 -12.62
CA CYS A 105 13.41 -1.08 -11.34
C CYS A 105 14.75 -1.21 -10.62
N THR A 106 15.78 -0.58 -11.14
CA THR A 106 17.18 -0.72 -10.66
C THR A 106 17.67 0.45 -9.83
N LYS A 107 16.89 1.52 -9.72
CA LYS A 107 17.26 2.66 -8.91
C LYS A 107 17.13 2.33 -7.43
N LYS A 108 18.13 2.72 -6.66
CA LYS A 108 18.22 2.49 -5.22
C LYS A 108 18.74 3.74 -4.53
N PHE A 109 18.30 3.92 -3.31
CA PHE A 109 18.85 4.91 -2.41
C PHE A 109 19.86 4.24 -1.48
N GLU A 110 21.14 4.62 -1.56
CA GLU A 110 22.22 4.05 -0.73
C GLU A 110 22.22 2.50 -0.68
N GLY A 111 21.84 1.85 -1.78
CA GLY A 111 21.76 0.40 -1.87
C GLY A 111 20.43 -0.22 -1.46
N TYR A 112 19.50 0.56 -0.93
CA TYR A 112 18.17 0.13 -0.54
C TYR A 112 17.12 0.46 -1.61
N ARG A 113 16.13 -0.41 -1.75
CA ARG A 113 14.89 -0.09 -2.40
C ARG A 113 14.01 0.70 -1.44
N LEU A 114 13.41 1.81 -1.89
CA LEU A 114 12.50 2.61 -1.07
C LEU A 114 11.05 2.37 -1.47
N LEU A 115 10.25 1.83 -0.57
CA LEU A 115 8.81 1.71 -0.72
C LEU A 115 8.10 2.67 0.22
N ALA A 116 7.09 3.37 -0.28
CA ALA A 116 6.15 4.13 0.55
C ALA A 116 4.82 3.37 0.61
N GLY A 117 4.27 3.22 1.80
CA GLY A 117 2.95 2.64 2.03
C GLY A 117 1.95 3.71 2.41
N ASP A 118 0.80 3.77 1.70
CA ASP A 118 -0.27 4.72 2.00
C ASP A 118 -1.63 4.15 1.61
N GLY A 119 -2.68 4.65 2.29
CA GLY A 119 -4.06 4.30 2.08
C GLY A 119 -4.91 5.51 1.68
N THR A 120 -5.81 5.33 0.72
CA THR A 120 -6.75 6.37 0.30
C THR A 120 -8.16 5.84 0.16
N ASP A 121 -9.14 6.72 0.43
CA ASP A 121 -10.55 6.40 0.26
C ASP A 121 -11.06 6.89 -1.09
N VAL A 122 -11.69 6.00 -1.85
CA VAL A 122 -12.27 6.30 -3.16
C VAL A 122 -13.79 6.27 -3.08
N ASN A 123 -14.44 7.40 -3.37
CA ASN A 123 -15.89 7.46 -3.49
C ASN A 123 -16.36 6.69 -4.72
N ILE A 124 -17.31 5.79 -4.51
CA ILE A 124 -17.96 5.04 -5.59
C ILE A 124 -19.45 5.37 -5.67
N TYR A 125 -20.12 4.85 -6.73
CA TYR A 125 -21.52 5.10 -6.92
C TYR A 125 -22.37 4.66 -5.72
N LEU A 126 -23.33 5.53 -5.32
CA LEU A 126 -24.20 5.30 -4.17
C LEU A 126 -25.05 4.02 -4.37
N ASN A 127 -24.83 3.04 -3.52
CA ASN A 127 -25.60 1.82 -3.41
C ASN A 127 -25.83 1.46 -1.93
N PRO A 128 -26.95 1.86 -1.32
CA PRO A 128 -27.23 1.57 0.09
C PRO A 128 -27.34 0.06 0.42
N ASN A 129 -27.54 -0.79 -0.59
CA ASN A 129 -27.64 -2.25 -0.42
C ASN A 129 -26.27 -2.95 -0.41
N ASP A 130 -25.20 -2.23 -0.68
CA ASP A 130 -23.84 -2.77 -0.62
C ASP A 130 -23.29 -2.57 0.82
N GLU A 131 -23.47 -3.59 1.64
CA GLU A 131 -23.09 -3.56 3.05
C GLU A 131 -21.58 -3.45 3.27
N GLU A 132 -20.74 -3.80 2.30
CA GLU A 132 -19.28 -3.74 2.45
C GLU A 132 -18.74 -2.32 2.29
N THR A 133 -19.35 -1.54 1.43
CA THR A 133 -18.86 -0.21 1.06
C THR A 133 -19.74 0.92 1.56
N TYR A 134 -21.03 0.67 1.88
CA TYR A 134 -21.97 1.70 2.29
C TYR A 134 -21.71 2.18 3.71
N ILE A 135 -21.55 3.48 3.87
CA ILE A 135 -21.38 4.18 5.15
C ILE A 135 -22.57 5.14 5.34
N SER A 136 -23.26 5.00 6.46
CA SER A 136 -24.28 5.97 6.88
C SER A 136 -23.92 6.53 8.24
N GLU A 137 -23.99 7.84 8.35
CA GLU A 137 -23.87 8.56 9.62
C GLU A 137 -25.24 9.17 9.98
N TYR A 138 -25.59 9.13 11.25
CA TYR A 138 -26.87 9.68 11.72
C TYR A 138 -27.02 11.14 11.29
N GLY A 139 -28.14 11.45 10.64
CA GLY A 139 -28.46 12.80 10.15
C GLY A 139 -27.71 13.25 8.88
N LYS A 140 -26.91 12.38 8.25
CA LYS A 140 -26.21 12.68 6.99
C LYS A 140 -26.65 11.75 5.87
N ARG A 141 -26.48 12.20 4.61
CA ARG A 141 -26.65 11.35 3.44
C ARG A 141 -25.53 10.30 3.42
N GLY A 142 -25.92 9.02 3.32
CA GLY A 142 -24.94 7.93 3.17
C GLY A 142 -24.18 7.99 1.84
N PHE A 143 -23.04 7.33 1.82
CA PHE A 143 -22.14 7.22 0.66
C PHE A 143 -21.44 5.87 0.67
N ASN A 144 -20.87 5.47 -0.47
CA ASN A 144 -20.07 4.26 -0.57
C ASN A 144 -18.61 4.59 -0.80
N LEU A 145 -17.72 3.90 -0.05
CA LEU A 145 -16.27 4.03 -0.15
C LEU A 145 -15.60 2.68 -0.38
N LEU A 146 -14.65 2.68 -1.28
CA LEU A 146 -13.58 1.69 -1.33
C LEU A 146 -12.35 2.28 -0.64
N HIS A 147 -11.63 1.46 0.07
CA HIS A 147 -10.32 1.78 0.62
C HIS A 147 -9.25 1.09 -0.23
N VAL A 148 -8.28 1.86 -0.69
CA VAL A 148 -7.18 1.40 -1.55
C VAL A 148 -5.88 1.63 -0.77
N ASN A 149 -5.16 0.55 -0.46
CA ASN A 149 -3.81 0.62 0.09
C ASN A 149 -2.82 0.27 -1.00
N THR A 150 -1.68 0.94 -1.01
CA THR A 150 -0.65 0.77 -2.04
C THR A 150 0.74 0.72 -1.44
N LEU A 151 1.64 -0.02 -2.09
CA LEU A 151 3.08 0.13 -1.94
C LEU A 151 3.65 0.76 -3.21
N TYR A 152 4.33 1.87 -3.05
CA TYR A 152 4.90 2.66 -4.14
C TYR A 152 6.43 2.68 -4.05
N ASP A 153 7.10 2.25 -5.11
CA ASP A 153 8.55 2.35 -5.25
C ASP A 153 8.93 3.78 -5.66
N PHE A 154 9.46 4.51 -4.70
CA PHE A 154 9.69 5.94 -4.82
C PHE A 154 10.76 6.28 -5.88
N GLU A 155 11.86 5.51 -5.91
CA GLU A 155 12.97 5.75 -6.84
C GLU A 155 12.63 5.32 -8.28
N ASN A 156 11.83 4.27 -8.43
CA ASN A 156 11.46 3.73 -9.74
C ASN A 156 10.10 4.23 -10.23
N GLN A 157 9.34 4.94 -9.38
CA GLN A 157 8.04 5.55 -9.71
C GLN A 157 7.02 4.53 -10.23
N ILE A 158 6.87 3.44 -9.50
CA ILE A 158 5.92 2.37 -9.83
C ILE A 158 5.20 1.87 -8.58
N TYR A 159 3.91 1.59 -8.68
CA TYR A 159 3.18 0.86 -7.65
C TYR A 159 3.54 -0.63 -7.73
N THR A 160 3.95 -1.21 -6.62
CA THR A 160 4.43 -2.59 -6.55
C THR A 160 3.40 -3.55 -5.97
N ASP A 161 2.50 -3.05 -5.15
CA ASP A 161 1.42 -3.81 -4.57
C ASP A 161 0.19 -2.93 -4.34
N VAL A 162 -0.99 -3.53 -4.33
CA VAL A 162 -2.27 -2.85 -4.09
C VAL A 162 -3.25 -3.81 -3.41
N THR A 163 -4.01 -3.29 -2.44
CA THR A 163 -5.21 -3.92 -1.91
C THR A 163 -6.40 -2.99 -2.04
N ILE A 164 -7.55 -3.54 -2.40
CA ILE A 164 -8.80 -2.80 -2.52
C ILE A 164 -9.84 -3.52 -1.67
N SER A 165 -10.43 -2.82 -0.72
CA SER A 165 -11.43 -3.38 0.20
C SER A 165 -12.57 -2.41 0.46
N GLY A 166 -13.71 -2.93 0.93
CA GLY A 166 -14.80 -2.08 1.39
C GLY A 166 -14.42 -1.37 2.68
N LYS A 167 -14.65 -0.07 2.78
CA LYS A 167 -14.23 0.76 3.92
C LYS A 167 -14.72 0.25 5.28
N ARG A 168 -15.88 -0.37 5.37
CA ARG A 168 -16.44 -0.87 6.65
C ARG A 168 -15.63 -2.00 7.29
N LYS A 169 -14.89 -2.75 6.48
CA LYS A 169 -14.12 -3.94 6.93
C LYS A 169 -12.61 -3.67 6.99
N THR A 170 -12.18 -2.48 6.63
CA THR A 170 -10.78 -2.16 6.42
C THR A 170 -10.07 -1.76 7.70
N SER A 171 -8.89 -2.31 7.87
CA SER A 171 -7.84 -1.81 8.75
C SER A 171 -6.57 -1.63 7.92
N GLU A 172 -6.13 -0.40 7.71
CA GLU A 172 -4.91 -0.06 6.97
C GLU A 172 -3.71 -0.89 7.43
N ARG A 173 -3.55 -1.06 8.74
CA ARG A 173 -2.48 -1.87 9.34
C ARG A 173 -2.59 -3.35 8.95
N ARG A 174 -3.80 -3.91 8.89
CA ARG A 174 -4.01 -5.31 8.48
C ARG A 174 -3.69 -5.51 7.00
N GLU A 175 -4.13 -4.57 6.17
CA GLU A 175 -3.83 -4.60 4.73
C GLU A 175 -2.33 -4.48 4.48
N LEU A 176 -1.64 -3.59 5.20
CA LEU A 176 -0.18 -3.47 5.12
C LEU A 176 0.52 -4.75 5.55
N ASN A 177 0.10 -5.35 6.68
CA ASN A 177 0.67 -6.63 7.14
C ASN A 177 0.50 -7.71 6.06
N ALA A 178 -0.68 -7.81 5.45
CA ALA A 178 -0.93 -8.76 4.37
C ALA A 178 -0.07 -8.49 3.12
N MET A 179 0.22 -7.23 2.80
CA MET A 179 1.16 -6.87 1.72
C MET A 179 2.60 -7.22 2.08
N ALA A 180 3.01 -7.02 3.33
CA ALA A 180 4.35 -7.39 3.82
C ALA A 180 4.53 -8.90 3.83
N ASP A 181 3.57 -9.65 4.40
CA ASP A 181 3.61 -11.11 4.50
C ASP A 181 3.71 -11.82 3.13
N ARG A 182 3.18 -11.22 2.05
CA ARG A 182 3.25 -11.79 0.69
C ARG A 182 4.40 -11.25 -0.16
N ALA A 183 5.14 -10.27 0.35
CA ALA A 183 6.22 -9.66 -0.40
C ALA A 183 7.43 -10.60 -0.51
N GLU A 184 7.93 -10.77 -1.72
CA GLU A 184 9.20 -11.48 -1.96
C GLU A 184 10.34 -10.45 -2.03
N LEU A 185 11.10 -10.32 -0.95
CA LEU A 185 12.23 -9.39 -0.88
C LEU A 185 13.49 -10.01 -1.47
N ASN A 186 13.85 -9.59 -2.67
CA ASN A 186 15.09 -10.02 -3.33
C ASN A 186 16.27 -9.07 -3.05
N GLU A 187 16.05 -7.99 -2.31
CA GLU A 187 17.01 -6.93 -2.03
C GLU A 187 16.66 -6.18 -0.74
N PRO A 188 17.62 -5.52 -0.09
CA PRO A 188 17.36 -4.71 1.08
C PRO A 188 16.32 -3.62 0.76
N THR A 189 15.20 -3.63 1.48
CA THR A 189 14.05 -2.75 1.23
C THR A 189 13.68 -1.98 2.48
N ILE A 190 13.59 -0.65 2.36
CA ILE A 190 13.07 0.24 3.41
C ILE A 190 11.62 0.57 3.09
N LEU A 191 10.74 0.37 4.05
CA LEU A 191 9.33 0.77 3.99
C LEU A 191 9.12 2.05 4.79
N ILE A 192 8.62 3.09 4.13
CA ILE A 192 8.32 4.40 4.72
C ILE A 192 6.82 4.50 4.94
N LEU A 193 6.41 4.78 6.18
CA LEU A 193 5.01 4.80 6.59
C LEU A 193 4.69 6.01 7.46
N ASP A 194 3.45 6.48 7.35
CA ASP A 194 2.95 7.54 8.22
C ASP A 194 2.59 7.02 9.63
N ARG A 195 2.14 7.93 10.52
CA ARG A 195 1.80 7.58 11.91
C ARG A 195 0.47 6.80 12.05
N GLY A 196 -0.31 6.65 11.00
CA GLY A 196 -1.47 5.75 10.94
C GLY A 196 -1.07 4.28 11.12
N TYR A 197 0.13 3.94 10.69
CA TYR A 197 0.70 2.59 10.77
C TYR A 197 1.45 2.30 12.07
N GLU A 198 1.55 3.27 12.99
CA GLU A 198 2.18 3.07 14.29
C GLU A 198 1.53 1.93 15.06
N GLY A 199 2.29 0.86 15.35
CA GLY A 199 1.81 -0.27 16.14
C GLY A 199 2.80 -1.43 16.20
N LEU A 200 2.93 -2.04 17.39
CA LEU A 200 3.87 -3.14 17.60
C LEU A 200 3.59 -4.34 16.70
N ASN A 201 2.32 -4.61 16.36
CA ASN A 201 1.97 -5.69 15.43
C ASN A 201 2.51 -5.44 14.02
N VAL A 202 2.40 -4.20 13.52
CA VAL A 202 2.98 -3.82 12.22
C VAL A 202 4.49 -4.00 12.24
N PHE A 203 5.16 -3.49 13.28
CA PHE A 203 6.62 -3.62 13.41
C PHE A 203 7.06 -5.09 13.46
N ALA A 204 6.28 -5.95 14.14
CA ALA A 204 6.57 -7.38 14.21
C ALA A 204 6.49 -8.07 12.84
N HIS A 205 5.45 -7.78 12.03
CA HIS A 205 5.36 -8.28 10.65
C HIS A 205 6.56 -7.81 9.82
N LEU A 206 6.87 -6.52 9.83
CA LEU A 206 7.97 -5.97 9.05
C LEU A 206 9.33 -6.56 9.45
N ILE A 207 9.59 -6.73 10.75
CA ILE A 207 10.83 -7.36 11.25
C ILE A 207 10.92 -8.81 10.80
N LYS A 208 9.83 -9.57 10.97
CA LYS A 208 9.76 -10.99 10.60
C LYS A 208 9.98 -11.19 9.10
N ASP A 209 9.41 -10.32 8.28
CA ASP A 209 9.47 -10.44 6.82
C ASP A 209 10.73 -9.79 6.22
N GLY A 210 11.63 -9.26 7.08
CA GLY A 210 12.94 -8.77 6.67
C GLY A 210 12.96 -7.36 6.09
N PHE A 211 11.90 -6.57 6.30
CA PHE A 211 11.90 -5.17 5.93
C PHE A 211 12.73 -4.32 6.89
N TYR A 212 13.44 -3.36 6.33
CA TYR A 212 13.80 -2.15 7.06
C TYR A 212 12.61 -1.19 7.00
N PHE A 213 12.48 -0.34 8.03
CA PHE A 213 11.37 0.61 8.05
C PHE A 213 11.73 1.96 8.64
N LEU A 214 10.97 2.97 8.21
CA LEU A 214 10.89 4.31 8.79
C LEU A 214 9.42 4.63 8.98
N ILE A 215 8.96 4.63 10.23
CA ILE A 215 7.55 4.84 10.55
C ILE A 215 7.43 6.06 11.44
N ARG A 216 6.63 7.04 11.01
CA ARG A 216 6.32 8.20 11.87
C ARG A 216 5.54 7.73 13.09
N LEU A 217 5.89 8.24 14.25
CA LEU A 217 5.22 7.98 15.50
C LEU A 217 4.46 9.21 15.98
N LYS A 218 3.48 9.00 16.83
CA LYS A 218 2.92 10.07 17.66
C LYS A 218 4.00 10.57 18.60
N ASP A 219 3.97 11.87 18.94
CA ASP A 219 4.95 12.46 19.84
C ASP A 219 4.83 11.90 21.26
N THR A 220 5.88 12.07 22.06
CA THR A 220 6.01 11.55 23.43
C THR A 220 4.89 11.94 24.38
N ASP A 221 4.19 13.06 24.12
CA ASP A 221 3.03 13.50 24.89
C ASP A 221 1.73 12.75 24.59
N SER A 222 1.75 11.83 23.64
CA SER A 222 0.61 11.03 23.22
C SER A 222 0.58 9.65 23.92
N ASN A 223 -0.38 8.82 23.54
CA ASN A 223 -0.49 7.42 23.97
C ASN A 223 0.14 6.43 22.97
N GLY A 224 1.09 6.87 22.14
CA GLY A 224 1.80 6.07 21.15
C GLY A 224 2.93 5.21 21.70
N VAL A 225 3.69 4.60 20.81
CA VAL A 225 4.87 3.79 21.15
C VAL A 225 5.96 4.66 21.82
N SER A 226 6.07 5.93 21.43
CA SER A 226 7.03 6.90 21.95
C SER A 226 6.69 7.42 23.35
N ALA A 227 5.47 7.22 23.86
CA ALA A 227 5.01 7.75 25.16
C ALA A 227 5.89 7.34 26.36
N GLY A 228 6.55 6.18 26.28
CA GLY A 228 7.46 5.69 27.34
C GLY A 228 8.81 6.42 27.41
N TYR A 229 9.09 7.34 26.48
CA TYR A 229 10.39 8.00 26.31
C TYR A 229 10.34 9.51 26.57
N LYS A 230 9.32 9.98 27.27
CA LYS A 230 9.11 11.39 27.59
C LYS A 230 10.28 12.01 28.38
N ASP A 231 10.92 11.24 29.22
CA ASP A 231 12.03 11.69 30.07
C ASP A 231 13.40 11.65 29.37
N CYS A 232 13.47 11.21 28.10
CA CYS A 232 14.72 11.13 27.35
C CYS A 232 15.21 12.47 26.78
N GLY A 233 14.46 13.57 27.01
CA GLY A 233 14.78 14.91 26.53
C GLY A 233 14.07 15.29 25.21
N GLU A 234 14.43 16.46 24.69
CA GLU A 234 13.77 17.01 23.49
C GLU A 234 14.16 16.27 22.22
N ALA A 235 15.41 15.85 22.08
CA ALA A 235 15.91 15.04 20.97
C ALA A 235 16.65 13.82 21.52
N PHE A 236 16.37 12.64 20.97
CA PHE A 236 16.99 11.39 21.42
C PHE A 236 17.01 10.33 20.30
N ASP A 237 17.85 9.33 20.48
CA ASP A 237 17.96 8.11 19.66
C ASP A 237 18.19 6.93 20.60
N VAL A 238 17.12 6.22 20.94
CA VAL A 238 17.09 5.16 21.93
C VAL A 238 16.71 3.83 21.33
N ASP A 239 17.28 2.76 21.87
CA ASP A 239 16.95 1.41 21.45
C ASP A 239 15.69 0.92 22.18
N PHE A 240 14.76 0.35 21.41
CA PHE A 240 13.69 -0.50 21.92
C PHE A 240 14.15 -1.95 21.76
N ASP A 241 14.58 -2.56 22.83
CA ASP A 241 14.97 -3.97 22.88
C ASP A 241 14.13 -4.65 23.97
N LYS A 242 13.02 -5.28 23.54
CA LYS A 242 12.04 -5.85 24.47
C LYS A 242 11.50 -7.17 23.93
N ILE A 243 11.13 -8.05 24.85
CA ILE A 243 10.32 -9.23 24.55
C ILE A 243 8.85 -8.87 24.73
N ILE A 244 8.07 -8.97 23.64
CA ILE A 244 6.63 -8.74 23.68
C ILE A 244 5.94 -10.01 24.20
N ARG A 245 5.01 -9.85 25.16
CA ARG A 245 4.21 -10.96 25.69
C ARG A 245 2.87 -10.50 26.26
N ARG A 246 1.94 -11.43 26.43
CA ARG A 246 0.68 -11.16 27.12
C ARG A 246 0.91 -10.98 28.62
N TYR A 247 0.00 -10.26 29.27
CA TYR A 247 0.07 -10.02 30.72
C TYR A 247 0.01 -11.34 31.50
N THR A 248 0.98 -11.51 32.40
CA THR A 248 0.90 -12.47 33.49
C THR A 248 1.40 -11.80 34.77
N PRO A 249 0.88 -12.15 35.98
CA PRO A 249 1.30 -11.52 37.24
C PRO A 249 2.80 -11.56 37.50
N TYR A 250 3.48 -12.61 37.04
CA TYR A 250 4.93 -12.81 37.19
C TYR A 250 5.79 -11.77 36.47
N HIS A 251 5.27 -11.12 35.41
CA HIS A 251 6.06 -10.24 34.53
C HIS A 251 5.91 -8.75 34.84
N ALA A 252 5.11 -8.40 35.85
CA ALA A 252 4.95 -7.02 36.29
C ALA A 252 6.27 -6.43 36.87
N GLU A 253 7.20 -7.30 37.26
CA GLU A 253 8.45 -6.89 37.93
C GLU A 253 9.60 -6.61 36.97
N ASN A 254 9.61 -7.17 35.73
CA ASN A 254 10.71 -7.04 34.77
C ASN A 254 10.36 -6.15 33.56
N ARG A 255 10.05 -4.88 33.83
CA ARG A 255 9.69 -3.91 32.77
C ARG A 255 10.85 -3.54 31.85
N ASP A 256 12.08 -3.79 32.24
CA ASP A 256 13.26 -3.50 31.43
C ASP A 256 13.48 -4.52 30.33
N GLU A 257 13.06 -5.76 30.54
CA GLU A 257 13.18 -6.86 29.60
C GLU A 257 11.90 -7.06 28.76
N TYR A 258 10.72 -6.87 29.39
CA TYR A 258 9.44 -7.20 28.78
C TYR A 258 8.59 -5.98 28.45
N LYS A 259 7.95 -5.99 27.28
CA LYS A 259 6.81 -5.15 26.96
C LYS A 259 5.55 -5.98 27.03
N VAL A 260 4.81 -5.80 28.11
CA VAL A 260 3.52 -6.49 28.32
C VAL A 260 2.43 -5.77 27.56
N ILE A 261 1.64 -6.53 26.79
CA ILE A 261 0.47 -6.04 26.06
C ILE A 261 -0.81 -6.68 26.61
N ASN A 262 -1.94 -5.95 26.51
CA ASN A 262 -3.23 -6.44 26.97
C ASN A 262 -3.79 -7.51 26.03
N ASP A 263 -4.66 -8.39 26.53
CA ASP A 263 -5.27 -9.46 25.76
C ASP A 263 -6.09 -8.95 24.56
N ASN A 264 -6.69 -7.77 24.67
CA ASN A 264 -7.46 -7.13 23.59
C ASN A 264 -6.57 -6.45 22.54
N THR A 265 -5.25 -6.35 22.75
CA THR A 265 -4.32 -5.76 21.77
C THR A 265 -4.07 -6.78 20.66
N THR A 266 -4.34 -6.39 19.41
CA THR A 266 -4.00 -7.21 18.25
C THR A 266 -2.49 -7.40 18.18
N PHE A 267 -2.06 -8.66 18.22
CA PHE A 267 -0.67 -9.05 18.02
C PHE A 267 -0.64 -10.50 17.55
N ASP A 268 -0.31 -10.71 16.27
CA ASP A 268 -0.55 -11.97 15.56
C ASP A 268 0.45 -13.07 15.91
N PHE A 269 1.54 -12.73 16.60
CA PHE A 269 2.62 -13.64 16.96
C PHE A 269 2.52 -14.21 18.39
N LEU A 270 1.49 -13.83 19.17
CA LEU A 270 1.22 -14.34 20.50
C LEU A 270 -0.14 -15.06 20.51
N LYS A 271 -0.14 -16.32 20.07
CA LYS A 271 -1.35 -17.14 19.91
C LYS A 271 -1.72 -17.89 21.16
N GLU A 272 -0.71 -18.31 21.95
CA GLU A 272 -0.87 -19.11 23.15
C GLU A 272 -0.35 -18.39 24.40
N ALA A 273 -0.81 -18.85 25.55
CA ALA A 273 -0.32 -18.33 26.82
C ALA A 273 1.16 -18.74 27.00
N GLY A 274 2.01 -17.73 27.18
CA GLY A 274 3.45 -17.92 27.31
C GLY A 274 4.27 -17.67 26.04
N ASP A 275 3.61 -17.41 24.91
CA ASP A 275 4.31 -16.98 23.70
C ASP A 275 5.07 -15.67 23.95
N GLU A 276 6.23 -15.59 23.31
CA GLU A 276 7.14 -14.46 23.37
C GLU A 276 7.58 -14.05 21.96
N PHE A 277 7.70 -12.74 21.74
CA PHE A 277 8.22 -12.20 20.49
C PHE A 277 9.32 -11.18 20.78
N PRO A 278 10.62 -11.48 20.50
CA PRO A 278 11.71 -10.53 20.65
C PRO A 278 11.58 -9.45 19.57
N MET A 279 11.65 -8.19 19.98
CA MET A 279 11.52 -7.05 19.09
C MET A 279 12.61 -6.02 19.34
N GLN A 280 13.35 -5.68 18.29
CA GLN A 280 14.43 -4.71 18.33
C GLN A 280 14.23 -3.65 17.24
N PHE A 281 14.18 -2.39 17.65
CA PHE A 281 14.16 -1.23 16.76
C PHE A 281 14.62 0.01 17.55
N ARG A 282 14.72 1.16 16.90
CA ARG A 282 15.07 2.42 17.55
C ARG A 282 13.89 3.38 17.51
N ILE A 283 13.79 4.22 18.52
CA ILE A 283 12.91 5.37 18.54
C ILE A 283 13.78 6.61 18.49
N VAL A 284 13.58 7.42 17.47
CA VAL A 284 14.38 8.60 17.20
C VAL A 284 13.47 9.82 17.25
N ARG A 285 13.81 10.82 18.06
CA ARG A 285 13.12 12.11 18.12
C ARG A 285 14.08 13.22 17.77
N PHE A 286 13.70 14.10 16.85
CA PHE A 286 14.55 15.19 16.38
C PHE A 286 13.70 16.41 16.02
N GLN A 287 14.37 17.58 16.01
CA GLN A 287 13.72 18.83 15.67
C GLN A 287 13.75 19.06 14.15
N LEU A 288 12.62 19.43 13.59
CA LEU A 288 12.47 19.88 12.21
C LEU A 288 12.90 21.35 12.06
N ASP A 289 13.09 21.80 10.82
CA ASP A 289 13.52 23.17 10.53
C ASP A 289 12.49 24.24 10.94
N ASN A 290 11.21 23.86 10.99
CA ASN A 290 10.12 24.72 11.50
C ASN A 290 10.03 24.79 13.04
N GLY A 291 10.92 24.13 13.75
CA GLY A 291 10.97 24.08 15.22
C GLY A 291 10.11 22.98 15.86
N ASN A 292 9.25 22.30 15.11
CA ASN A 292 8.48 21.15 15.60
C ASN A 292 9.37 19.91 15.80
N TYR A 293 8.87 18.94 16.55
CA TYR A 293 9.55 17.67 16.74
C TYR A 293 8.87 16.56 15.97
N GLU A 294 9.67 15.64 15.42
CA GLU A 294 9.20 14.42 14.77
C GLU A 294 9.77 13.20 15.49
N CYS A 295 8.93 12.18 15.66
CA CYS A 295 9.32 10.89 16.22
C CYS A 295 9.23 9.80 15.14
N LEU A 296 10.27 8.96 15.03
CA LEU A 296 10.33 7.83 14.11
C LEU A 296 10.64 6.54 14.84
N ALA A 297 10.05 5.43 14.36
CA ALA A 297 10.54 4.08 14.64
C ALA A 297 11.33 3.57 13.44
N THR A 298 12.48 2.93 13.69
CA THR A 298 13.32 2.34 12.65
C THR A 298 14.15 1.17 13.17
N ASN A 299 14.33 0.13 12.36
CA ASN A 299 15.29 -0.95 12.60
C ASN A 299 16.60 -0.80 11.80
N LEU A 300 16.79 0.33 11.12
CA LEU A 300 18.06 0.66 10.48
C LEU A 300 19.14 0.95 11.53
N SER A 301 20.38 0.55 11.25
CA SER A 301 21.50 0.84 12.15
C SER A 301 21.82 2.35 12.19
N ARG A 302 22.42 2.82 13.28
CA ARG A 302 22.88 4.22 13.42
C ARG A 302 23.90 4.61 12.34
N GLY A 303 24.72 3.65 11.88
CA GLY A 303 25.69 3.90 10.82
C GLY A 303 25.06 4.07 9.44
N THR A 304 23.94 3.41 9.18
CA THR A 304 23.22 3.48 7.91
C THR A 304 22.29 4.69 7.87
N PHE A 305 21.73 5.08 9.01
CA PHE A 305 20.73 6.13 9.09
C PHE A 305 21.07 7.17 10.15
N LEU A 306 21.76 8.23 9.73
CA LEU A 306 22.04 9.39 10.57
C LEU A 306 20.81 10.32 10.59
N LEU A 307 20.59 11.02 11.71
CA LEU A 307 19.53 12.05 11.86
C LEU A 307 19.48 13.08 10.71
N ARG A 308 20.61 13.32 10.03
CA ARG A 308 20.68 14.19 8.84
C ARG A 308 19.88 13.65 7.66
N ASN A 309 19.75 12.34 7.53
CA ASN A 309 19.03 11.70 6.41
C ASN A 309 17.52 11.57 6.69
N SER A 310 17.09 11.58 7.96
CA SER A 310 15.66 11.53 8.30
C SER A 310 14.86 12.73 7.78
N LYS A 311 15.50 13.88 7.65
CA LYS A 311 14.90 15.09 7.06
C LYS A 311 14.62 14.99 5.55
N LEU A 312 15.25 14.05 4.84
CA LEU A 312 15.15 13.88 3.38
C LEU A 312 13.90 13.10 2.94
N TYR A 313 13.27 12.32 3.84
CA TYR A 313 12.25 11.33 3.45
C TYR A 313 10.84 11.65 3.93
N MET A 314 10.67 12.65 4.75
CA MET A 314 9.35 13.01 5.27
C MET A 314 9.03 14.42 4.75
N PRO A 315 8.19 14.56 3.70
CA PRO A 315 7.66 15.86 3.35
C PRO A 315 6.92 16.46 4.54
N GLU A 316 7.08 17.74 4.77
CA GLU A 316 6.24 18.47 5.73
C GLU A 316 4.77 18.27 5.33
N ASP A 317 3.91 17.95 6.30
CA ASP A 317 2.48 17.70 6.05
C ASP A 317 1.89 18.88 5.26
N GLY A 318 1.49 18.66 4.02
CA GLY A 318 0.63 19.60 3.30
C GLY A 318 1.04 20.11 1.93
N GLU A 319 1.75 19.36 1.08
CA GLU A 319 1.76 19.65 -0.36
C GLU A 319 1.43 18.41 -1.21
#